data_69aec73a18f7418cda074c37c24af966
#
_entry.id   69aec73a18f7418cda074c37c24af966
#
_cell.length_a   1.000
_cell.length_b   1.000
_cell.length_c   1.000
_cell.angle_alpha   90.00
_cell.angle_beta   90.00
_cell.angle_gamma   90.00
#
_symmetry.space_group_name_H-M   'P 1'
#
loop_
_entity.id
_entity.type
_entity.pdbx_description
1 polymer ?
#
loop_
_entity_poly.entity_id
_entity_poly.type
_entity_poly.pdbx_seq_one_letter_code
_entity_poly.pdbx_strand_id
1 'polypeptide(L)'
;MIEVRLKHKWVEVYYRLRWCNGDITPVSTQIFRRTFGPWPELDYSGMRKRLFTPTTERVQSQDEGWLDLDRAASVEVTSEEKDYGIEAALVSGKTQGWRAANAGTQTIRLLFDQPQRLKRIALIFEETETERTQEFVLRWSPDGGRSFREIVRQQWNFSPSNTIREAEDYRVGISDVTVLELVIVPDISRGAARASLTSLRVS
;
A
#
# COMPACT_ATOMS: atom_id res chain seq x y z
N MET A 1 -12.07 -33.34 -18.78
CA MET A 1 -11.71 -33.03 -20.18
C MET A 1 -12.00 -31.56 -20.38
N ILE A 2 -11.02 -30.77 -20.75
CA ILE A 2 -11.16 -29.32 -20.95
C ILE A 2 -10.88 -29.03 -22.42
N GLU A 3 -11.74 -28.25 -23.04
CA GLU A 3 -11.56 -27.81 -24.43
C GLU A 3 -11.15 -26.34 -24.42
N VAL A 4 -9.99 -26.06 -25.00
CA VAL A 4 -9.46 -24.69 -25.09
C VAL A 4 -9.45 -24.25 -26.54
N ARG A 5 -10.11 -23.14 -26.82
CA ARG A 5 -10.20 -22.54 -28.16
C ARG A 5 -9.35 -21.29 -28.20
N LEU A 6 -8.31 -21.27 -29.02
CA LEU A 6 -7.50 -20.09 -29.27
C LEU A 6 -7.79 -19.56 -30.68
N LYS A 7 -8.19 -18.29 -30.78
CA LYS A 7 -8.38 -17.60 -32.04
C LYS A 7 -7.18 -16.71 -32.32
N HIS A 8 -6.49 -16.98 -33.38
CA HIS A 8 -5.50 -16.05 -33.95
C HIS A 8 -6.00 -15.57 -35.32
N LYS A 9 -5.50 -14.40 -35.77
CA LYS A 9 -5.96 -13.64 -36.94
C LYS A 9 -6.22 -14.47 -38.21
N TRP A 10 -5.68 -15.68 -38.30
CA TRP A 10 -5.74 -16.56 -39.52
C TRP A 10 -5.93 -18.05 -39.23
N VAL A 11 -6.01 -18.47 -37.96
CA VAL A 11 -6.06 -19.90 -37.62
C VAL A 11 -6.88 -20.09 -36.33
N GLU A 12 -7.83 -21.01 -36.36
CA GLU A 12 -8.47 -21.52 -35.15
C GLU A 12 -7.82 -22.85 -34.76
N VAL A 13 -7.31 -22.91 -33.52
CA VAL A 13 -6.66 -24.13 -33.01
C VAL A 13 -7.48 -24.64 -31.84
N TYR A 14 -7.88 -25.89 -31.91
CA TYR A 14 -8.62 -26.57 -30.86
C TYR A 14 -7.70 -27.57 -30.17
N TYR A 15 -7.58 -27.47 -28.84
CA TYR A 15 -6.86 -28.38 -27.98
C TYR A 15 -7.84 -29.19 -27.14
N ARG A 16 -7.74 -30.53 -27.20
CA ARG A 16 -8.37 -31.42 -26.23
C ARG A 16 -7.34 -31.82 -25.19
N LEU A 17 -7.58 -31.44 -23.94
CA LEU A 17 -6.70 -31.71 -22.81
C LEU A 17 -7.33 -32.76 -21.91
N ARG A 18 -6.53 -33.72 -21.46
CA ARG A 18 -6.90 -34.70 -20.44
C ARG A 18 -6.02 -34.51 -19.22
N TRP A 19 -6.66 -34.51 -18.07
CA TRP A 19 -5.95 -34.47 -16.80
C TRP A 19 -5.81 -35.92 -16.28
N CYS A 20 -4.56 -36.38 -16.09
CA CYS A 20 -4.23 -37.69 -15.49
C CYS A 20 -3.02 -37.49 -14.58
N ASN A 21 -3.12 -37.95 -13.32
CA ASN A 21 -2.01 -38.03 -12.38
C ASN A 21 -1.25 -36.71 -12.12
N GLY A 22 -1.95 -35.57 -12.06
CA GLY A 22 -1.32 -34.28 -11.77
C GLY A 22 -0.80 -33.52 -12.98
N ASP A 23 -0.74 -34.13 -14.16
CA ASP A 23 -0.25 -33.49 -15.39
C ASP A 23 -1.35 -33.30 -16.44
N ILE A 24 -1.22 -32.22 -17.21
CA ILE A 24 -2.10 -31.87 -18.32
C ILE A 24 -1.39 -32.29 -19.62
N THR A 25 -1.93 -33.32 -20.33
CA THR A 25 -1.40 -33.74 -21.60
C THR A 25 -2.36 -33.44 -22.75
N PRO A 26 -1.87 -32.94 -23.87
CA PRO A 26 -2.69 -32.76 -25.07
C PRO A 26 -3.05 -34.11 -25.70
N VAL A 27 -4.33 -34.39 -25.88
CA VAL A 27 -4.82 -35.63 -26.48
C VAL A 27 -4.93 -35.51 -27.99
N SER A 28 -5.25 -34.35 -28.50
CA SER A 28 -5.27 -34.07 -29.95
C SER A 28 -5.25 -32.59 -30.25
N THR A 29 -4.59 -32.23 -31.35
CA THR A 29 -4.60 -30.88 -31.90
C THR A 29 -5.22 -30.95 -33.29
N GLN A 30 -6.33 -30.24 -33.48
CA GLN A 30 -6.91 -30.08 -34.82
C GLN A 30 -6.69 -28.65 -35.30
N ILE A 31 -6.00 -28.49 -36.40
CA ILE A 31 -5.76 -27.21 -37.05
C ILE A 31 -6.70 -27.10 -38.24
N PHE A 32 -7.70 -26.26 -38.15
CA PHE A 32 -8.56 -25.94 -39.28
C PHE A 32 -8.03 -24.71 -40.02
N ARG A 33 -7.47 -24.91 -41.21
CA ARG A 33 -7.23 -23.80 -42.14
C ARG A 33 -8.51 -23.57 -42.93
N ARG A 34 -9.20 -22.49 -42.66
CA ARG A 34 -10.26 -21.99 -43.55
C ARG A 34 -9.61 -21.12 -44.63
N THR A 35 -9.66 -21.55 -45.86
CA THR A 35 -9.43 -20.71 -47.04
C THR A 35 -10.69 -19.87 -47.22
N PHE A 36 -10.62 -18.61 -46.85
CA PHE A 36 -11.65 -17.62 -47.19
C PHE A 36 -11.35 -17.12 -48.62
N GLY A 37 -12.36 -17.16 -49.49
CA GLY A 37 -12.33 -16.48 -50.78
C GLY A 37 -12.20 -14.96 -50.61
N PRO A 38 -11.99 -14.22 -51.71
CA PRO A 38 -11.80 -12.77 -51.61
C PRO A 38 -13.02 -12.12 -50.98
N TRP A 39 -12.76 -11.35 -49.95
CA TRP A 39 -13.77 -10.55 -49.22
C TRP A 39 -14.29 -9.47 -50.17
N PRO A 40 -15.60 -9.16 -50.19
CA PRO A 40 -16.07 -7.93 -50.81
C PRO A 40 -15.38 -6.75 -50.09
N GLU A 41 -14.84 -5.83 -50.86
CA GLU A 41 -14.38 -4.53 -50.37
C GLU A 41 -15.55 -3.82 -49.68
N LEU A 42 -15.55 -3.77 -48.35
CA LEU A 42 -16.46 -2.93 -47.61
C LEU A 42 -15.90 -1.52 -47.66
N ASP A 43 -16.59 -0.66 -48.36
CA ASP A 43 -16.34 0.77 -48.36
C ASP A 43 -16.60 1.37 -46.97
N TYR A 44 -15.50 1.69 -46.26
CA TYR A 44 -15.50 2.30 -44.93
C TYR A 44 -15.58 3.84 -44.99
N SER A 45 -16.11 4.44 -46.07
CA SER A 45 -16.18 5.88 -46.24
C SER A 45 -17.13 6.61 -45.30
N GLY A 46 -17.66 5.98 -44.28
CA GLY A 46 -18.59 6.57 -43.29
C GLY A 46 -18.11 6.73 -41.87
N MET A 47 -16.93 6.21 -41.50
CA MET A 47 -16.48 6.25 -40.11
C MET A 47 -15.70 7.54 -39.81
N ARG A 48 -16.29 8.48 -39.06
CA ARG A 48 -15.59 9.67 -38.54
C ARG A 48 -14.51 9.22 -37.55
N LYS A 49 -13.27 9.06 -38.04
CA LYS A 49 -12.11 8.76 -37.24
C LYS A 49 -11.59 10.03 -36.58
N ARG A 50 -11.74 10.16 -35.27
CA ARG A 50 -11.12 11.22 -34.49
C ARG A 50 -9.86 10.61 -33.84
N LEU A 51 -8.69 11.00 -34.31
CA LEU A 51 -7.44 10.73 -33.61
C LEU A 51 -7.42 11.63 -32.38
N PHE A 52 -7.55 10.99 -31.24
CA PHE A 52 -7.38 11.64 -29.97
C PHE A 52 -5.97 11.27 -29.50
N THR A 53 -5.13 12.28 -29.38
CA THR A 53 -3.85 12.12 -28.70
C THR A 53 -4.19 11.98 -27.22
N PRO A 54 -3.91 10.85 -26.56
CA PRO A 54 -4.03 10.83 -25.13
C PRO A 54 -3.07 11.90 -24.63
N THR A 55 -3.62 13.00 -24.10
CA THR A 55 -2.86 13.82 -23.18
C THR A 55 -2.30 12.83 -22.18
N THR A 56 -1.00 12.82 -22.01
CA THR A 56 -0.36 12.10 -20.91
C THR A 56 -0.92 12.75 -19.64
N GLU A 57 -2.13 12.34 -19.27
CA GLU A 57 -2.56 12.52 -17.90
C GLU A 57 -1.42 11.88 -17.11
N ARG A 58 -0.74 12.73 -16.32
CA ARG A 58 0.10 12.24 -15.22
C ARG A 58 -0.64 11.04 -14.69
N VAL A 59 0.03 9.90 -14.69
CA VAL A 59 -0.38 8.75 -13.91
C VAL A 59 -0.66 9.34 -12.54
N GLN A 60 -1.93 9.59 -12.25
CA GLN A 60 -2.37 9.93 -10.92
C GLN A 60 -1.95 8.72 -10.10
N SER A 61 -0.89 8.92 -9.35
CA SER A 61 -0.40 7.96 -8.38
C SER A 61 -1.61 7.49 -7.58
N GLN A 62 -1.65 6.23 -7.18
CA GLN A 62 -2.68 5.65 -6.28
C GLN A 62 -2.76 6.34 -4.91
N ASP A 63 -2.25 7.55 -4.81
CA ASP A 63 -2.25 8.47 -3.68
C ASP A 63 -3.51 9.36 -3.61
N GLU A 64 -4.51 9.11 -4.48
CA GLU A 64 -5.78 9.85 -4.43
C GLU A 64 -6.48 9.65 -3.07
N GLY A 65 -6.46 10.71 -2.28
CA GLY A 65 -7.14 10.77 -1.00
C GLY A 65 -6.24 10.87 0.25
N TRP A 66 -4.93 10.69 0.13
CA TRP A 66 -4.01 10.88 1.25
C TRP A 66 -3.57 12.35 1.36
N LEU A 67 -3.48 12.82 2.61
CA LEU A 67 -3.00 14.16 2.92
C LEU A 67 -1.49 14.28 2.62
N ASP A 68 -1.09 15.35 1.96
CA ASP A 68 0.31 15.70 1.77
C ASP A 68 0.88 16.25 3.09
N LEU A 69 1.50 15.37 3.87
CA LEU A 69 2.00 15.70 5.22
C LEU A 69 3.18 16.67 5.17
N ASP A 70 3.98 16.66 4.11
CA ASP A 70 5.09 17.59 3.93
C ASP A 70 4.62 19.05 3.86
N ARG A 71 3.36 19.25 3.43
CA ARG A 71 2.74 20.58 3.27
C ARG A 71 1.76 20.92 4.37
N ALA A 72 1.21 19.94 5.06
CA ALA A 72 0.08 20.12 5.96
C ALA A 72 0.45 20.09 7.45
N ALA A 73 1.65 19.60 7.77
CA ALA A 73 2.06 19.40 9.17
C ALA A 73 3.57 19.57 9.37
N SER A 74 3.95 19.99 10.54
CA SER A 74 5.30 19.80 11.06
C SER A 74 5.36 18.52 11.89
N VAL A 75 6.57 17.95 12.03
CA VAL A 75 6.77 16.67 12.69
C VAL A 75 7.72 16.80 13.87
N GLU A 76 7.33 16.23 15.00
CA GLU A 76 8.20 16.06 16.18
C GLU A 76 8.45 14.58 16.41
N VAL A 77 9.71 14.20 16.64
CA VAL A 77 10.11 12.83 17.00
C VAL A 77 11.01 12.83 18.23
N THR A 78 10.92 11.81 19.04
CA THR A 78 11.80 11.68 20.24
C THR A 78 13.24 11.40 19.90
N SER A 79 13.48 10.62 18.86
CA SER A 79 14.82 10.36 18.30
C SER A 79 14.70 9.80 16.89
N GLU A 80 15.77 9.97 16.09
CA GLU A 80 15.89 9.31 14.77
C GLU A 80 17.33 8.93 14.48
N GLU A 81 17.53 7.84 13.78
CA GLU A 81 18.82 7.41 13.27
C GLU A 81 19.15 8.18 11.98
N LYS A 82 20.42 8.60 11.82
CA LYS A 82 20.86 9.50 10.75
C LYS A 82 20.39 9.13 9.34
N ASP A 83 20.36 7.83 9.04
CA ASP A 83 20.00 7.34 7.69
C ASP A 83 18.51 6.91 7.60
N TYR A 84 17.75 7.02 8.69
CA TYR A 84 16.35 6.59 8.81
C TYR A 84 15.46 7.71 9.34
N GLY A 85 15.51 8.87 8.68
CA GLY A 85 14.71 10.04 9.04
C GLY A 85 13.21 9.81 8.89
N ILE A 86 12.43 10.55 9.68
CA ILE A 86 10.96 10.40 9.74
C ILE A 86 10.28 10.67 8.40
N GLU A 87 10.86 11.50 7.54
CA GLU A 87 10.34 11.80 6.22
C GLU A 87 10.23 10.56 5.34
N ALA A 88 11.07 9.55 5.60
CA ALA A 88 11.02 8.29 4.86
C ALA A 88 9.77 7.46 5.16
N ALA A 89 9.14 7.66 6.33
CA ALA A 89 7.88 7.02 6.72
C ALA A 89 6.63 7.83 6.33
N LEU A 90 6.77 9.14 6.08
CA LEU A 90 5.65 10.04 5.85
C LEU A 90 5.43 10.40 4.38
N VAL A 91 6.49 10.42 3.58
CA VAL A 91 6.45 10.83 2.17
C VAL A 91 6.24 9.61 1.27
N SER A 92 5.32 9.74 0.30
CA SER A 92 5.04 8.70 -0.69
C SER A 92 6.27 8.31 -1.51
N GLY A 93 6.39 7.00 -1.79
CA GLY A 93 7.44 6.47 -2.66
C GLY A 93 8.78 6.24 -1.97
N LYS A 94 8.95 6.59 -0.70
CA LYS A 94 10.09 6.18 0.11
C LYS A 94 9.78 4.83 0.78
N THR A 95 10.74 3.92 0.80
CA THR A 95 10.55 2.54 1.29
C THR A 95 11.39 2.21 2.52
N GLN A 96 12.33 3.09 2.88
CA GLN A 96 13.28 2.82 3.95
C GLN A 96 12.66 2.94 5.36
N GLY A 97 11.62 3.78 5.49
CA GLY A 97 10.98 4.04 6.77
C GLY A 97 11.84 4.84 7.76
N TRP A 98 11.29 5.05 8.94
CA TRP A 98 11.94 5.68 10.08
C TRP A 98 12.41 4.63 11.09
N ARG A 99 13.54 4.93 11.76
CA ARG A 99 14.05 4.17 12.91
C ARG A 99 14.53 5.12 14.01
N ALA A 100 14.20 4.79 15.24
CA ALA A 100 14.69 5.54 16.40
C ALA A 100 16.19 5.33 16.63
N ALA A 101 16.90 6.39 17.01
CA ALA A 101 18.30 6.29 17.44
C ALA A 101 18.45 5.61 18.81
N ASN A 102 17.44 5.79 19.68
CA ASN A 102 17.45 5.28 21.05
C ASN A 102 16.47 4.11 21.20
N ALA A 103 16.82 3.16 22.07
CA ALA A 103 15.93 2.09 22.50
C ALA A 103 14.80 2.63 23.40
N GLY A 104 13.75 1.82 23.58
CA GLY A 104 12.62 2.13 24.43
C GLY A 104 11.52 2.92 23.74
N THR A 105 10.59 3.44 24.52
CA THR A 105 9.38 4.14 24.05
C THR A 105 9.73 5.37 23.23
N GLN A 106 9.12 5.49 22.06
CA GLN A 106 9.30 6.61 21.14
C GLN A 106 7.95 7.25 20.82
N THR A 107 8.00 8.53 20.52
CA THR A 107 6.80 9.33 20.17
C THR A 107 7.06 10.08 18.87
N ILE A 108 6.08 10.01 17.98
CA ILE A 108 5.99 10.77 16.73
C ILE A 108 4.74 11.62 16.81
N ARG A 109 4.85 12.93 16.54
CA ARG A 109 3.71 13.86 16.48
C ARG A 109 3.65 14.54 15.13
N LEU A 110 2.48 14.53 14.53
CA LEU A 110 2.13 15.40 13.42
C LEU A 110 1.37 16.60 13.99
N LEU A 111 1.96 17.79 13.86
CA LEU A 111 1.35 19.05 14.26
C LEU A 111 0.82 19.71 13.00
N PHE A 112 -0.48 19.69 12.82
CA PHE A 112 -1.12 20.24 11.64
C PHE A 112 -1.16 21.78 11.69
N ASP A 113 -0.79 22.42 10.58
CA ASP A 113 -0.81 23.88 10.44
C ASP A 113 -2.22 24.46 10.56
N GLN A 114 -3.22 23.68 10.16
CA GLN A 114 -4.64 23.97 10.32
C GLN A 114 -5.35 22.72 10.84
N PRO A 115 -6.41 22.86 11.68
CA PRO A 115 -7.18 21.72 12.15
C PRO A 115 -7.67 20.84 10.98
N GLN A 116 -7.42 19.56 11.05
CA GLN A 116 -7.76 18.59 10.02
C GLN A 116 -8.98 17.76 10.38
N ARG A 117 -9.67 17.27 9.37
CA ARG A 117 -10.67 16.23 9.52
C ARG A 117 -10.10 14.92 8.99
N LEU A 118 -9.80 14.00 9.88
CA LEU A 118 -9.24 12.70 9.54
C LEU A 118 -10.35 11.68 9.30
N LYS A 119 -10.25 10.95 8.18
CA LYS A 119 -11.17 9.86 7.79
C LYS A 119 -10.52 8.50 7.83
N ARG A 120 -9.20 8.46 7.61
CA ARG A 120 -8.45 7.22 7.51
C ARG A 120 -7.01 7.43 7.99
N ILE A 121 -6.49 6.45 8.70
CA ILE A 121 -5.11 6.43 9.17
C ILE A 121 -4.56 5.04 8.87
N ALA A 122 -3.48 4.98 8.08
CA ALA A 122 -2.81 3.72 7.75
C ALA A 122 -1.39 3.71 8.31
N LEU A 123 -1.02 2.59 8.92
CA LEU A 123 0.27 2.35 9.54
C LEU A 123 0.88 1.06 8.97
N ILE A 124 2.19 1.07 8.75
CA ILE A 124 2.95 -0.14 8.40
C ILE A 124 4.17 -0.18 9.29
N PHE A 125 4.36 -1.32 9.96
CA PHE A 125 5.53 -1.66 10.73
C PHE A 125 6.21 -2.87 10.11
N GLU A 126 7.54 -2.91 10.13
CA GLU A 126 8.33 -4.06 9.71
C GLU A 126 9.44 -4.34 10.73
N GLU A 127 9.62 -5.63 11.07
CA GLU A 127 10.67 -6.13 11.93
C GLU A 127 11.19 -7.46 11.35
N THR A 128 12.45 -7.47 10.98
CA THR A 128 13.08 -8.62 10.30
C THR A 128 14.17 -9.30 11.14
N GLU A 129 14.57 -8.70 12.26
CA GLU A 129 15.76 -9.12 13.00
C GLU A 129 15.42 -9.75 14.36
N THR A 130 14.48 -9.13 15.10
CA THR A 130 14.27 -9.46 16.50
C THR A 130 12.83 -9.89 16.78
N GLU A 131 12.67 -11.05 17.41
CA GLU A 131 11.37 -11.46 17.97
C GLU A 131 11.03 -10.55 19.15
N ARG A 132 9.85 -9.91 19.07
CA ARG A 132 9.40 -8.97 20.11
C ARG A 132 7.91 -8.75 20.06
N THR A 133 7.35 -8.33 21.19
CA THR A 133 5.99 -7.81 21.27
C THR A 133 6.03 -6.30 21.31
N GLN A 134 5.60 -5.67 20.25
CA GLN A 134 5.47 -4.22 20.14
C GLN A 134 4.07 -3.78 20.58
N GLU A 135 3.97 -2.67 21.30
CA GLU A 135 2.71 -1.95 21.52
C GLU A 135 2.79 -0.59 20.82
N PHE A 136 1.69 -0.16 20.23
CA PHE A 136 1.55 1.24 19.86
C PHE A 136 0.21 1.82 20.34
N VAL A 137 0.22 3.14 20.52
CA VAL A 137 -0.95 3.92 20.84
C VAL A 137 -1.05 5.07 19.86
N LEU A 138 -2.18 5.16 19.18
CA LEU A 138 -2.51 6.28 18.31
C LEU A 138 -3.53 7.15 19.03
N ARG A 139 -3.24 8.44 19.16
CA ARG A 139 -4.11 9.41 19.84
C ARG A 139 -4.08 10.77 19.16
N TRP A 140 -5.08 11.58 19.38
CA TRP A 140 -5.23 12.88 18.76
C TRP A 140 -5.58 13.96 19.76
N SER A 141 -5.33 15.20 19.38
CA SER A 141 -5.62 16.39 20.18
C SER A 141 -6.33 17.45 19.35
N PRO A 142 -7.37 18.11 19.88
CA PRO A 142 -8.01 19.27 19.24
C PRO A 142 -7.40 20.60 19.69
N ASP A 143 -6.51 20.60 20.68
CA ASP A 143 -6.09 21.78 21.44
C ASP A 143 -4.56 21.97 21.48
N GLY A 144 -3.87 21.55 20.43
CA GLY A 144 -2.42 21.73 20.29
C GLY A 144 -1.60 20.80 21.20
N GLY A 145 -2.14 19.64 21.56
CA GLY A 145 -1.44 18.66 22.40
C GLY A 145 -1.60 18.86 23.91
N ARG A 146 -2.53 19.71 24.35
CA ARG A 146 -2.83 19.91 25.79
C ARG A 146 -3.64 18.76 26.37
N SER A 147 -4.53 18.19 25.57
CA SER A 147 -5.29 16.98 25.90
C SER A 147 -5.27 16.01 24.75
N PHE A 148 -5.23 14.71 25.08
CA PHE A 148 -5.23 13.64 24.08
C PHE A 148 -6.41 12.69 24.26
N ARG A 149 -6.97 12.23 23.14
CA ARG A 149 -7.99 11.18 23.08
C ARG A 149 -7.41 10.00 22.31
N GLU A 150 -7.51 8.81 22.90
CA GLU A 150 -7.03 7.58 22.26
C GLU A 150 -7.94 7.18 21.11
N ILE A 151 -7.34 6.84 19.98
CA ILE A 151 -8.00 6.27 18.81
C ILE A 151 -7.94 4.75 18.92
N VAL A 152 -6.72 4.21 19.12
CA VAL A 152 -6.45 2.79 19.24
C VAL A 152 -5.19 2.55 20.06
N ARG A 153 -5.19 1.43 20.78
CA ARG A 153 -4.03 0.81 21.42
C ARG A 153 -3.96 -0.63 20.95
N GLN A 154 -2.82 -1.04 20.41
CA GLN A 154 -2.66 -2.38 19.86
C GLN A 154 -1.30 -2.96 20.18
N GLN A 155 -1.25 -4.27 20.36
CA GLN A 155 -0.03 -5.04 20.54
C GLN A 155 0.11 -6.01 19.38
N TRP A 156 1.36 -6.23 18.94
CA TRP A 156 1.70 -7.12 17.86
C TRP A 156 2.95 -7.93 18.17
N ASN A 157 2.92 -9.21 17.81
CA ASN A 157 4.06 -10.11 18.01
C ASN A 157 4.81 -10.26 16.67
N PHE A 158 5.98 -9.66 16.60
CA PHE A 158 6.89 -9.89 15.50
C PHE A 158 7.70 -11.17 15.73
N SER A 159 7.82 -11.98 14.69
CA SER A 159 8.66 -13.15 14.63
C SER A 159 9.37 -13.18 13.27
N PRO A 160 10.69 -12.97 13.19
CA PRO A 160 11.44 -12.89 11.93
C PRO A 160 11.28 -14.11 11.03
N SER A 161 10.97 -15.28 11.60
CA SER A 161 10.72 -16.50 10.85
C SER A 161 9.32 -16.60 10.23
N ASN A 162 8.36 -15.74 10.66
CA ASN A 162 6.95 -15.87 10.25
C ASN A 162 6.24 -14.53 10.07
N THR A 163 6.22 -13.67 11.09
CA THR A 163 5.41 -12.45 11.11
C THR A 163 6.32 -11.23 11.21
N ILE A 164 6.78 -10.74 10.04
CA ILE A 164 7.74 -9.64 9.95
C ILE A 164 7.09 -8.30 9.66
N ARG A 165 5.80 -8.28 9.26
CA ARG A 165 5.11 -7.07 8.82
C ARG A 165 3.71 -7.01 9.40
N GLU A 166 3.39 -5.84 9.95
CA GLU A 166 2.03 -5.46 10.35
C GLU A 166 1.57 -4.26 9.51
N ALA A 167 0.34 -4.33 9.01
CA ALA A 167 -0.28 -3.26 8.25
C ALA A 167 -1.68 -3.00 8.77
N GLU A 168 -1.88 -1.81 9.30
CA GLU A 168 -3.13 -1.36 9.92
C GLU A 168 -3.79 -0.26 9.12
N ASP A 169 -5.10 -0.28 9.06
CA ASP A 169 -5.92 0.67 8.30
C ASP A 169 -7.19 1.03 9.08
N TYR A 170 -7.13 2.15 9.77
CA TYR A 170 -8.21 2.63 10.62
C TYR A 170 -9.09 3.63 9.88
N ARG A 171 -10.38 3.31 9.73
CA ARG A 171 -11.39 4.28 9.31
C ARG A 171 -11.88 5.04 10.53
N VAL A 172 -11.68 6.34 10.51
CA VAL A 172 -12.02 7.25 11.59
C VAL A 172 -12.95 8.36 11.08
N GLY A 173 -13.56 9.10 11.99
CA GLY A 173 -14.41 10.25 11.65
C GLY A 173 -14.15 11.37 12.63
N ILE A 174 -12.91 11.88 12.67
CA ILE A 174 -12.44 12.81 13.69
C ILE A 174 -12.28 14.19 13.08
N SER A 175 -12.92 15.20 13.67
CA SER A 175 -12.82 16.60 13.26
C SER A 175 -11.90 17.38 14.21
N ASP A 176 -11.41 18.51 13.72
CA ASP A 176 -10.65 19.49 14.51
C ASP A 176 -9.35 18.92 15.09
N VAL A 177 -8.70 18.02 14.36
CA VAL A 177 -7.43 17.44 14.78
C VAL A 177 -6.32 18.45 14.56
N THR A 178 -5.70 18.91 15.63
CA THR A 178 -4.52 19.79 15.58
C THR A 178 -3.22 19.02 15.75
N VAL A 179 -3.26 17.88 16.48
CA VAL A 179 -2.12 16.99 16.66
C VAL A 179 -2.57 15.54 16.52
N LEU A 180 -1.84 14.75 15.73
CA LEU A 180 -1.91 13.30 15.73
C LEU A 180 -0.63 12.75 16.35
N GLU A 181 -0.74 11.90 17.36
CA GLU A 181 0.41 11.36 18.08
C GLU A 181 0.40 9.83 18.00
N LEU A 182 1.55 9.27 17.62
CA LEU A 182 1.85 7.85 17.64
C LEU A 182 2.92 7.57 18.68
N VAL A 183 2.57 6.81 19.71
CA VAL A 183 3.51 6.32 20.73
C VAL A 183 3.81 4.87 20.44
N ILE A 184 5.09 4.48 20.32
CA ILE A 184 5.54 3.13 20.04
C ILE A 184 6.39 2.64 21.20
N VAL A 185 5.97 1.53 21.81
CA VAL A 185 6.77 0.74 22.75
C VAL A 185 7.32 -0.44 21.96
N PRO A 186 8.59 -0.40 21.53
CA PRO A 186 9.11 -1.37 20.57
C PRO A 186 9.17 -2.78 21.13
N ASP A 187 9.28 -2.92 22.45
CA ASP A 187 9.25 -4.20 23.17
C ASP A 187 8.65 -4.00 24.57
N ILE A 188 7.48 -4.61 24.81
CA ILE A 188 6.79 -4.53 26.11
C ILE A 188 7.56 -5.24 27.22
N SER A 189 8.46 -6.16 26.89
CA SER A 189 9.35 -6.82 27.85
C SER A 189 10.53 -5.95 28.28
N ARG A 190 10.59 -4.69 27.80
CA ARG A 190 11.64 -3.70 28.09
C ARG A 190 13.03 -4.09 27.59
N GLY A 191 13.09 -4.79 26.46
CA GLY A 191 14.33 -5.08 25.75
C GLY A 191 15.01 -3.83 25.18
N ALA A 192 16.19 -4.04 24.60
CA ALA A 192 16.97 -2.97 23.94
C ALA A 192 16.49 -2.64 22.51
N ALA A 193 15.29 -3.10 22.13
CA ALA A 193 14.74 -2.88 20.81
C ALA A 193 14.53 -1.40 20.52
N ARG A 194 14.77 -1.00 19.27
CA ARG A 194 14.49 0.33 18.76
C ARG A 194 13.15 0.34 18.01
N ALA A 195 12.41 1.41 18.14
CA ALA A 195 11.19 1.59 17.38
C ALA A 195 11.49 1.84 15.90
N SER A 196 10.64 1.31 15.03
CA SER A 196 10.65 1.54 13.58
C SER A 196 9.24 1.78 13.08
N LEU A 197 9.12 2.51 11.97
CA LEU A 197 7.86 2.77 11.28
C LEU A 197 8.15 2.83 9.78
N THR A 198 7.56 1.92 9.03
CA THR A 198 7.76 1.87 7.58
C THR A 198 6.92 2.93 6.87
N SER A 199 5.67 3.13 7.31
CA SER A 199 4.79 4.15 6.72
C SER A 199 3.70 4.61 7.69
N LEU A 200 3.38 5.91 7.65
CA LEU A 200 2.19 6.52 8.24
C LEU A 200 1.52 7.41 7.18
N ARG A 201 0.24 7.16 6.93
CA ARG A 201 -0.59 7.93 6.00
C ARG A 201 -1.89 8.33 6.67
N VAL A 202 -2.38 9.52 6.36
CA VAL A 202 -3.65 10.06 6.85
C VAL A 202 -4.48 10.68 5.73
N SER A 203 -5.81 10.56 5.80
CA SER A 203 -6.72 11.21 4.85
C SER A 203 -7.98 11.74 5.53
#